data_f5b1b0706113e2cb53e421def210c0d4
#
_entry.id   f5b1b0706113e2cb53e421def210c0d4
#
_cell.length_a   1.000
_cell.length_b   1.000
_cell.length_c   1.000
_cell.angle_alpha   90.00
_cell.angle_beta   90.00
_cell.angle_gamma   90.00
#
_symmetry.space_group_name_H-M   'P 1'
#
loop_
_entity.id
_entity.type
_entity.pdbx_description
1 polymer ?
#
loop_
_entity_poly.entity_id
_entity_poly.type
_entity_poly.pdbx_seq_one_letter_code
_entity_poly.pdbx_strand_id
1 'polypeptide(L)'
;MTFRQFGGDMAKRWFKIFTHSGYERKVRDSLKLRIEAFGMQKEIARVLIPPVVEEQLFFPGSVLVEMECDEKGEISDKAWRLIKDTPKVTKFIGGKKPTPL
;
A
#
# COMPACT_ATOMS: atom_id res chain seq x y z
N MET A 1 6.08 -25.48 14.31
CA MET A 1 5.94 -24.87 13.98
C MET A 1 5.77 -24.26 13.51
N THR A 2 5.64 -24.31 13.74
CA THR A 2 5.41 -23.65 13.41
C THR A 2 5.19 -22.99 12.79
N PHE A 3 5.22 -22.90 12.93
CA PHE A 3 4.95 -22.21 12.43
C PHE A 3 4.54 -21.68 11.97
N ARG A 4 4.43 -21.47 12.42
CA ARG A 4 3.99 -20.96 12.06
C ARG A 4 3.96 -20.36 11.54
N GLN A 5 4.00 -20.35 11.60
CA GLN A 5 3.89 -19.85 11.10
C GLN A 5 3.91 -19.20 10.57
N PHE A 6 4.26 -19.07 10.77
CA PHE A 6 4.17 -18.55 10.04
C PHE A 6 3.86 -18.35 9.15
N GLY A 7 4.37 -18.17 9.29
CA GLY A 7 4.21 -17.64 7.97
C GLY A 7 2.82 -17.70 7.40
N GLY A 8 2.16 -18.66 7.64
CA GLY A 8 0.82 -18.81 7.11
C GLY A 8 -0.17 -17.76 7.56
N ASP A 9 0.19 -17.06 8.64
CA ASP A 9 -0.71 -16.05 9.21
C ASP A 9 -0.62 -14.72 8.49
N MET A 10 0.42 -14.52 7.66
CA MET A 10 0.61 -13.29 6.95
C MET A 10 0.28 -13.50 5.49
N ALA A 11 -0.63 -12.68 4.99
CA ALA A 11 -1.03 -12.73 3.60
C ALA A 11 -0.76 -11.39 2.96
N LYS A 12 -0.49 -11.40 1.66
CA LYS A 12 -0.32 -10.17 0.91
C LYS A 12 -1.64 -9.81 0.27
N ARG A 13 -2.09 -8.60 0.51
CA ARG A 13 -3.32 -8.09 -0.05
C ARG A 13 -3.11 -6.71 -0.62
N TRP A 14 -3.99 -6.32 -1.51
CA TRP A 14 -3.93 -5.00 -2.13
C TRP A 14 -4.73 -4.01 -1.32
N PHE A 15 -4.13 -2.82 -1.13
CA PHE A 15 -4.76 -1.71 -0.42
C PHE A 15 -4.77 -0.52 -1.35
N LYS A 16 -5.81 0.27 -1.24
CA LYS A 16 -5.93 1.49 -2.04
C LYS A 16 -5.60 2.69 -1.19
N ILE A 17 -4.73 3.53 -1.73
CA ILE A 17 -4.28 4.75 -1.07
C ILE A 17 -4.73 5.92 -1.90
N PHE A 18 -5.32 6.91 -1.26
CA PHE A 18 -5.73 8.14 -1.96
C PHE A 18 -4.58 9.11 -1.99
N THR A 19 -4.42 9.77 -3.13
CA THR A 19 -3.40 10.79 -3.34
C THR A 19 -4.06 12.04 -3.91
N HIS A 20 -3.31 13.13 -3.98
CA HIS A 20 -3.75 14.27 -4.75
C HIS A 20 -3.77 13.89 -6.22
N SER A 21 -4.82 14.28 -6.92
CA SER A 21 -4.97 13.98 -8.33
C SER A 21 -3.80 14.54 -9.14
N GLY A 22 -3.25 13.73 -10.03
CA GLY A 22 -2.10 14.13 -10.82
C GLY A 22 -0.75 13.82 -10.19
N TYR A 23 -0.74 13.36 -8.93
CA TYR A 23 0.49 13.04 -8.22
C TYR A 23 0.72 11.55 -8.06
N GLU A 24 -0.06 10.73 -8.73
CA GLU A 24 0.01 9.28 -8.59
C GLU A 24 1.41 8.73 -8.86
N ARG A 25 2.03 9.22 -9.93
CA ARG A 25 3.39 8.74 -10.28
C ARG A 25 4.41 9.17 -9.24
N LYS A 26 4.31 10.41 -8.77
CA LYS A 26 5.23 10.91 -7.75
C LYS A 26 5.10 10.11 -6.46
N VAL A 27 3.88 9.80 -6.08
CA VAL A 27 3.62 8.99 -4.89
C VAL A 27 4.19 7.59 -5.07
N ARG A 28 3.94 6.97 -6.23
CA ARG A 28 4.50 5.66 -6.51
C ARG A 28 6.01 5.66 -6.40
N ASP A 29 6.66 6.61 -7.03
CA ASP A 29 8.12 6.66 -7.03
C ASP A 29 8.68 6.94 -5.65
N SER A 30 8.06 7.86 -4.90
CA SER A 30 8.44 8.16 -3.53
C SER A 30 8.29 6.93 -2.64
N LEU A 31 7.19 6.20 -2.79
CA LEU A 31 6.97 4.99 -2.01
C LEU A 31 8.04 3.95 -2.30
N LYS A 32 8.36 3.75 -3.56
CA LYS A 32 9.40 2.77 -3.93
C LYS A 32 10.74 3.13 -3.31
N LEU A 33 11.11 4.40 -3.36
CA LEU A 33 12.37 4.84 -2.76
C LEU A 33 12.38 4.64 -1.25
N ARG A 34 11.27 4.98 -0.58
CA ARG A 34 11.19 4.84 0.87
C ARG A 34 11.19 3.38 1.29
N ILE A 35 10.50 2.53 0.53
CA ILE A 35 10.49 1.10 0.80
C ILE A 35 11.90 0.54 0.75
N GLU A 36 12.67 0.92 -0.25
CA GLU A 36 14.07 0.50 -0.36
C GLU A 36 14.92 1.09 0.75
N ALA A 37 14.75 2.37 1.02
CA ALA A 37 15.58 3.06 2.02
C ALA A 37 15.39 2.47 3.41
N PHE A 38 14.20 2.02 3.74
CA PHE A 38 13.90 1.46 5.06
C PHE A 38 13.90 -0.07 5.08
N GLY A 39 14.23 -0.70 3.95
CA GLY A 39 14.31 -2.16 3.89
C GLY A 39 12.98 -2.86 4.11
N MET A 40 11.88 -2.27 3.64
CA MET A 40 10.57 -2.80 3.91
C MET A 40 9.94 -3.54 2.73
N GLN A 41 10.77 -4.09 1.84
CA GLN A 41 10.28 -4.79 0.66
C GLN A 41 9.44 -6.01 1.00
N LYS A 42 9.68 -6.60 2.15
CA LYS A 42 8.92 -7.76 2.58
C LYS A 42 7.50 -7.38 3.00
N GLU A 43 7.37 -6.27 3.70
CA GLU A 43 6.06 -5.83 4.19
C GLU A 43 5.26 -5.11 3.12
N ILE A 44 5.94 -4.35 2.25
CA ILE A 44 5.29 -3.63 1.16
C ILE A 44 5.88 -4.13 -0.14
N ALA A 45 5.17 -5.06 -0.77
CA ALA A 45 5.74 -5.83 -1.87
C ALA A 45 5.69 -5.13 -3.21
N ARG A 46 4.58 -4.46 -3.51
CA ARG A 46 4.42 -3.81 -4.81
C ARG A 46 3.59 -2.54 -4.69
N VAL A 47 3.88 -1.60 -5.60
CA VAL A 47 3.16 -0.34 -5.70
C VAL A 47 2.78 -0.15 -7.15
N LEU A 48 1.49 0.00 -7.42
CA LEU A 48 0.99 0.14 -8.79
C LEU A 48 0.04 1.32 -8.88
N ILE A 49 0.04 1.94 -10.06
CA ILE A 49 -0.98 2.92 -10.40
C ILE A 49 -2.09 2.15 -11.11
N PRO A 50 -3.36 2.34 -10.72
CA PRO A 50 -4.46 1.65 -11.38
C PRO A 50 -4.46 1.93 -12.87
N PRO A 51 -4.77 0.94 -13.71
CA PRO A 51 -4.73 1.12 -15.15
C PRO A 51 -5.84 2.04 -15.65
N VAL A 52 -5.59 2.63 -16.81
CA VAL A 52 -6.62 3.33 -17.57
C VAL A 52 -7.37 2.29 -18.38
N VAL A 53 -8.68 2.25 -18.25
CA VAL A 53 -9.51 1.31 -18.98
C VAL A 53 -10.56 2.10 -19.76
N GLU A 54 -10.59 1.91 -21.07
CA GLU A 54 -11.58 2.53 -21.93
C GLU A 54 -11.68 4.04 -21.72
N GLU A 55 -10.54 4.71 -21.77
CA GLU A 55 -10.43 6.16 -21.62
C GLU A 55 -10.85 6.66 -20.24
N GLN A 56 -11.15 5.77 -19.33
CA GLN A 56 -11.44 6.15 -17.96
C GLN A 56 -10.30 5.72 -17.06
N LEU A 57 -9.83 6.67 -16.27
CA LEU A 57 -8.86 6.33 -15.24
C LEU A 57 -9.59 5.62 -14.13
N PHE A 58 -9.23 4.38 -13.91
CA PHE A 58 -9.83 3.61 -12.84
C PHE A 58 -9.30 4.14 -11.52
N PHE A 59 -10.16 4.75 -10.71
CA PHE A 59 -9.79 5.33 -9.43
C PHE A 59 -8.75 6.46 -9.58
N PRO A 60 -9.10 7.58 -10.23
CA PRO A 60 -8.18 8.72 -10.29
C PRO A 60 -7.83 9.19 -8.88
N GLY A 61 -6.59 9.62 -8.71
CA GLY A 61 -6.13 10.07 -7.40
C GLY A 61 -5.87 8.94 -6.44
N SER A 62 -5.48 7.78 -6.94
CA SER A 62 -5.20 6.65 -6.06
C SER A 62 -4.01 5.83 -6.55
N VAL A 63 -3.44 5.06 -5.63
CA VAL A 63 -2.34 4.15 -5.89
C VAL A 63 -2.66 2.85 -5.16
N LEU A 64 -2.36 1.72 -5.79
CA LEU A 64 -2.57 0.42 -5.19
C LEU A 64 -1.25 -0.07 -4.60
N VAL A 65 -1.31 -0.59 -3.39
CA VAL A 65 -0.13 -1.09 -2.69
C VAL A 65 -0.42 -2.49 -2.19
N GLU A 66 0.49 -3.42 -2.51
CA GLU A 66 0.38 -4.79 -2.01
C GLU A 66 1.22 -4.90 -0.76
N MET A 67 0.57 -5.21 0.36
CA MET A 67 1.23 -5.26 1.66
C MET A 67 0.88 -6.52 2.41
N GLU A 68 1.81 -6.94 3.28
CA GLU A 68 1.51 -8.00 4.23
C GLU A 68 0.49 -7.51 5.25
N CYS A 69 -0.44 -8.36 5.59
CA CYS A 69 -1.38 -8.09 6.65
C CYS A 69 -1.64 -9.37 7.45
N ASP A 70 -2.13 -9.20 8.66
CA ASP A 70 -2.45 -10.36 9.49
C ASP A 70 -3.82 -10.93 9.06
N GLU A 71 -4.29 -11.93 9.80
CA GLU A 71 -5.55 -12.60 9.46
C GLU A 71 -6.76 -11.66 9.59
N LYS A 72 -6.60 -10.56 10.30
CA LYS A 72 -7.66 -9.54 10.40
C LYS A 72 -7.56 -8.50 9.30
N GLY A 73 -6.54 -8.61 8.45
CA GLY A 73 -6.31 -7.63 7.40
C GLY A 73 -5.58 -6.39 7.85
N GLU A 74 -4.91 -6.43 9.00
CA GLU A 74 -4.20 -5.27 9.54
C GLU A 74 -2.74 -5.29 9.12
N ILE A 75 -2.24 -4.12 8.72
CA ILE A 75 -0.83 -3.95 8.35
C ILE A 75 -0.03 -3.49 9.56
N SER A 76 1.31 -3.58 9.46
CA SER A 76 2.17 -3.15 10.56
C SER A 76 2.15 -1.62 10.70
N ASP A 77 2.46 -1.16 11.92
CA ASP A 77 2.56 0.27 12.17
C ASP A 77 3.64 0.92 11.32
N LYS A 78 4.73 0.21 11.08
CA LYS A 78 5.82 0.72 10.26
C LYS A 78 5.37 0.95 8.83
N ALA A 79 4.63 0.00 8.26
CA ALA A 79 4.12 0.14 6.91
C ALA A 79 3.12 1.30 6.83
N TRP A 80 2.23 1.38 7.80
CA TRP A 80 1.25 2.46 7.85
C TRP A 80 1.92 3.82 7.89
N ARG A 81 2.92 3.98 8.77
CA ARG A 81 3.64 5.26 8.90
C ARG A 81 4.41 5.63 7.66
N LEU A 82 5.10 4.65 7.07
CA LEU A 82 5.87 4.92 5.87
C LEU A 82 4.98 5.51 4.79
N ILE A 83 3.81 4.94 4.61
CA ILE A 83 2.90 5.38 3.57
C ILE A 83 2.27 6.72 3.93
N LYS A 84 1.80 6.87 5.15
CA LYS A 84 1.17 8.12 5.59
C LYS A 84 2.13 9.31 5.55
N ASP A 85 3.41 9.06 5.81
CA ASP A 85 4.40 10.13 5.78
C ASP A 85 4.88 10.45 4.38
N THR A 86 4.44 9.72 3.38
CA THR A 86 4.82 9.99 2.00
C THR A 86 4.07 11.23 1.50
N PRO A 87 4.80 12.20 0.91
CA PRO A 87 4.15 13.43 0.40
C PRO A 87 3.05 13.12 -0.59
N LYS A 88 1.97 13.91 -0.54
CA LYS A 88 0.82 13.83 -1.45
C LYS A 88 -0.08 12.62 -1.23
N VAL A 89 0.22 11.77 -0.27
CA VAL A 89 -0.72 10.74 0.18
C VAL A 89 -1.73 11.43 1.09
N THR A 90 -3.02 11.22 0.82
CA THR A 90 -4.07 11.86 1.62
C THR A 90 -4.62 10.91 2.68
N LYS A 91 -4.97 9.70 2.27
CA LYS A 91 -5.50 8.73 3.24
C LYS A 91 -5.54 7.33 2.62
N PHE A 92 -5.72 6.33 3.47
CA PHE A 92 -6.05 4.97 3.06
C PHE A 92 -7.56 4.81 2.90
N ILE A 93 -7.99 3.83 2.13
CA ILE A 93 -9.35 3.33 2.24
C ILE A 93 -9.47 2.71 3.63
N GLY A 94 -10.51 3.09 4.36
CA GLY A 94 -10.71 2.64 5.73
C GLY A 94 -10.10 3.57 6.78
N GLY A 95 -9.47 4.66 6.35
CA GLY A 95 -8.93 5.65 7.28
C GLY A 95 -7.79 5.11 8.12
N LYS A 96 -7.92 5.15 9.43
CA LYS A 96 -6.87 4.71 10.34
C LYS A 96 -6.63 3.21 10.32
N LYS A 97 -7.62 2.45 9.89
CA LYS A 97 -7.49 1.00 9.74
C LYS A 97 -7.66 0.67 8.26
N PRO A 98 -6.55 0.60 7.52
CA PRO A 98 -6.65 0.28 6.10
C PRO A 98 -7.38 -1.04 5.87
N THR A 99 -8.26 -1.03 4.88
CA THR A 99 -9.07 -2.19 4.55
C THR A 99 -8.60 -2.75 3.22
N PRO A 100 -8.28 -4.06 3.16
CA PRO A 100 -7.89 -4.68 1.88
C PRO A 100 -9.02 -4.61 0.87
N LEU A 101 -8.65 -4.54 -0.39
CA LEU A 101 -9.60 -4.58 -1.48
C LEU A 101 -10.21 -5.97 -1.64
#